data_b5e8c90ca7e574836bde48119592ded6
#
_entry.id   b5e8c90ca7e574836bde48119592ded6
#
_cell.length_a   1.000
_cell.length_b   1.000
_cell.length_c   1.000
_cell.angle_alpha   90.00
_cell.angle_beta   90.00
_cell.angle_gamma   90.00
#
_symmetry.space_group_name_H-M   'P 1'
#
loop_
_entity.id
_entity.type
_entity.pdbx_description
1 polymer ?
#
loop_
_entity_poly.entity_id
_entity_poly.type
_entity_poly.pdbx_seq_one_letter_code
_entity_poly.pdbx_strand_id
1 'polypeptide(L)'
;MRTRPEHAANVAAFQARLFDLEKEVVKQHVRHPDFHAFTSIKYVGPALVDDLSYDRLAIQDGDAAMLLYEAVAAGRVTADERQRILDALREYCGMDTMALVKLLERFRELAEEPNVEASDAMAIGLGV
;
A
#
# COMPACT_ATOMS: atom_id res chain seq x y z
N MET A 1 -1.63 4.59 -27.75
CA MET A 1 -0.86 3.53 -27.03
C MET A 1 -0.51 2.44 -28.04
N ARG A 2 0.77 2.17 -28.29
CA ARG A 2 1.17 1.09 -29.22
C ARG A 2 1.03 -0.24 -28.51
N THR A 3 0.06 -1.04 -28.89
CA THR A 3 -0.07 -2.42 -28.42
C THR A 3 1.05 -3.27 -29.02
N ARG A 4 1.70 -4.08 -28.19
CA ARG A 4 2.72 -5.04 -28.61
C ARG A 4 2.15 -6.45 -28.49
N PRO A 5 1.57 -6.99 -29.57
CA PRO A 5 0.88 -8.28 -29.54
C PRO A 5 1.79 -9.44 -29.16
N GLU A 6 3.11 -9.33 -29.41
CA GLU A 6 4.11 -10.32 -29.03
C GLU A 6 4.23 -10.54 -27.51
N HIS A 7 3.77 -9.61 -26.70
CA HIS A 7 3.79 -9.72 -25.24
C HIS A 7 2.42 -10.08 -24.64
N ALA A 8 1.38 -10.23 -25.44
CA ALA A 8 0.01 -10.42 -24.95
C ALA A 8 -0.13 -11.63 -24.02
N ALA A 9 0.48 -12.76 -24.34
CA ALA A 9 0.45 -13.96 -23.51
C ALA A 9 1.15 -13.76 -22.16
N ASN A 10 2.30 -13.08 -22.15
CA ASN A 10 3.04 -12.78 -20.93
C ASN A 10 2.29 -11.79 -20.04
N VAL A 11 1.66 -10.79 -20.65
CA VAL A 11 0.82 -9.82 -19.93
C VAL A 11 -0.39 -10.51 -19.30
N ALA A 12 -1.08 -11.38 -20.04
CA ALA A 12 -2.22 -12.13 -19.52
C ALA A 12 -1.82 -13.05 -18.35
N ALA A 13 -0.70 -13.77 -18.47
CA ALA A 13 -0.17 -14.62 -17.42
C ALA A 13 0.24 -13.81 -16.16
N PHE A 14 0.74 -12.60 -16.34
CA PHE A 14 1.05 -11.68 -15.23
C PHE A 14 -0.24 -11.19 -14.57
N GLN A 15 -1.21 -10.72 -15.36
CA GLN A 15 -2.50 -10.21 -14.84
C GLN A 15 -3.26 -11.28 -14.04
N ALA A 16 -3.22 -12.54 -14.45
CA ALA A 16 -3.85 -13.65 -13.73
C ALA A 16 -3.28 -13.90 -12.32
N ARG A 17 -2.10 -13.37 -12.02
CA ARG A 17 -1.44 -13.48 -10.70
C ARG A 17 -1.55 -12.21 -9.85
N LEU A 18 -2.15 -11.14 -10.38
CA LEU A 18 -2.36 -9.91 -9.61
C LEU A 18 -3.43 -10.14 -8.54
N PHE A 19 -3.12 -9.70 -7.34
CA PHE A 19 -4.03 -9.69 -6.22
C PHE A 19 -4.03 -8.29 -5.61
N ASP A 20 -5.19 -7.65 -5.59
CA ASP A 20 -5.36 -6.28 -5.10
C ASP A 20 -5.75 -6.33 -3.61
N LEU A 21 -4.78 -6.10 -2.73
CA LEU A 21 -4.99 -6.11 -1.29
C LEU A 21 -6.04 -5.10 -0.83
N GLU A 22 -6.14 -3.95 -1.47
CA GLU A 22 -7.14 -2.94 -1.11
C GLU A 22 -8.55 -3.44 -1.40
N LYS A 23 -8.78 -3.96 -2.62
CA LYS A 23 -10.11 -4.42 -3.04
C LYS A 23 -10.54 -5.70 -2.36
N GLU A 24 -9.64 -6.69 -2.34
CA GLU A 24 -9.97 -8.05 -1.95
C GLU A 24 -9.91 -8.27 -0.44
N VAL A 25 -9.12 -7.47 0.28
CA VAL A 25 -8.94 -7.62 1.73
C VAL A 25 -9.46 -6.39 2.49
N VAL A 26 -8.87 -5.23 2.27
CA VAL A 26 -9.14 -4.05 3.11
C VAL A 26 -10.60 -3.63 3.00
N LYS A 27 -11.12 -3.39 1.80
CA LYS A 27 -12.48 -2.90 1.60
C LYS A 27 -13.55 -3.88 2.07
N GLN A 28 -13.27 -5.17 2.05
CA GLN A 28 -14.25 -6.20 2.36
C GLN A 28 -14.21 -6.66 3.82
N HIS A 29 -13.02 -6.76 4.40
CA HIS A 29 -12.83 -7.53 5.63
C HIS A 29 -12.18 -6.75 6.78
N VAL A 30 -11.52 -5.62 6.51
CA VAL A 30 -10.73 -4.92 7.53
C VAL A 30 -11.34 -3.56 7.85
N ARG A 31 -11.51 -3.28 9.15
CA ARG A 31 -11.95 -1.99 9.67
C ARG A 31 -11.02 -1.58 10.81
N HIS A 32 -10.61 -0.32 10.83
CA HIS A 32 -9.80 0.24 11.91
C HIS A 32 -10.12 1.73 12.07
N PRO A 33 -10.21 2.26 13.31
CA PRO A 33 -10.49 3.67 13.56
C PRO A 33 -9.52 4.62 12.86
N ASP A 34 -8.23 4.27 12.85
CA ASP A 34 -7.17 5.10 12.28
C ASP A 34 -7.12 5.08 10.74
N PHE A 35 -8.01 4.35 10.09
CA PHE A 35 -8.19 4.46 8.64
C PHE A 35 -8.87 5.77 8.23
N HIS A 36 -9.55 6.45 9.16
CA HIS A 36 -10.28 7.69 8.87
C HIS A 36 -11.20 7.60 7.63
N ALA A 37 -11.81 6.43 7.41
CA ALA A 37 -12.62 6.08 6.25
C ALA A 37 -11.84 5.95 4.92
N PHE A 38 -10.51 5.98 4.94
CA PHE A 38 -9.67 5.74 3.76
C PHE A 38 -9.13 4.32 3.74
N THR A 39 -8.92 3.78 2.54
CA THR A 39 -8.41 2.41 2.33
C THR A 39 -7.03 2.38 1.66
N SER A 40 -6.44 3.54 1.39
CA SER A 40 -5.12 3.61 0.78
C SER A 40 -4.02 3.12 1.72
N ILE A 41 -2.93 2.62 1.16
CA ILE A 41 -1.78 2.08 1.87
C ILE A 41 -1.20 3.06 2.90
N LYS A 42 -1.30 4.37 2.67
CA LYS A 42 -0.80 5.42 3.56
C LYS A 42 -1.55 5.51 4.89
N TYR A 43 -2.81 5.09 4.92
CA TYR A 43 -3.62 5.02 6.13
C TYR A 43 -3.62 3.62 6.74
N VAL A 44 -3.77 2.62 5.90
CA VAL A 44 -3.85 1.22 6.33
C VAL A 44 -2.50 0.72 6.85
N GLY A 45 -1.41 1.08 6.18
CA GLY A 45 -0.07 0.68 6.56
C GLY A 45 0.29 1.09 8.00
N PRO A 46 0.34 2.40 8.30
CA PRO A 46 0.69 2.87 9.65
C PRO A 46 -0.29 2.42 10.75
N ALA A 47 -1.56 2.18 10.41
CA ALA A 47 -2.56 1.74 11.38
C ALA A 47 -2.40 0.27 11.80
N LEU A 48 -1.86 -0.58 10.92
CA LEU A 48 -1.78 -2.03 11.14
C LEU A 48 -0.36 -2.56 11.33
N VAL A 49 0.65 -1.78 10.97
CA VAL A 49 2.06 -2.18 10.98
C VAL A 49 2.86 -1.14 11.74
N ASP A 50 3.47 -1.57 12.84
CA ASP A 50 4.36 -0.74 13.61
C ASP A 50 5.58 -0.31 12.78
N ASP A 51 6.10 0.88 13.04
CA ASP A 51 7.26 1.47 12.37
C ASP A 51 7.11 1.74 10.85
N LEU A 52 5.90 1.62 10.31
CA LEU A 52 5.61 1.98 8.93
C LEU A 52 5.10 3.43 8.88
N SER A 53 5.97 4.37 8.53
CA SER A 53 5.63 5.78 8.40
C SER A 53 6.28 6.40 7.18
N TYR A 54 5.50 7.21 6.46
CA TYR A 54 5.96 8.00 5.32
C TYR A 54 6.50 9.40 5.74
N ASP A 55 6.31 9.79 6.98
CA ASP A 55 6.61 11.14 7.47
C ASP A 55 8.09 11.52 7.39
N ARG A 56 8.97 10.53 7.38
CA ARG A 56 10.43 10.73 7.28
C ARG A 56 10.96 10.78 5.85
N LEU A 57 10.12 10.48 4.87
CA LEU A 57 10.50 10.50 3.47
C LEU A 57 10.51 11.92 2.93
N ALA A 58 11.43 12.23 2.03
CA ALA A 58 11.48 13.49 1.30
C ALA A 58 10.27 13.64 0.35
N ILE A 59 9.77 12.52 -0.16
CA ILE A 59 8.55 12.43 -0.97
C ILE A 59 7.53 11.60 -0.18
N GLN A 60 6.37 12.17 0.09
CA GLN A 60 5.36 11.56 0.95
C GLN A 60 4.06 11.19 0.22
N ASP A 61 3.91 11.60 -1.04
CA ASP A 61 2.71 11.31 -1.83
C ASP A 61 3.02 11.09 -3.31
N GLY A 62 2.10 10.38 -4.00
CA GLY A 62 2.26 10.02 -5.39
C GLY A 62 2.19 11.20 -6.35
N ASP A 63 1.46 12.26 -6.03
CA ASP A 63 1.36 13.45 -6.88
C ASP A 63 2.67 14.22 -6.88
N ALA A 64 3.29 14.40 -5.71
CA ALA A 64 4.62 14.98 -5.60
C ALA A 64 5.67 14.12 -6.32
N ALA A 65 5.60 12.79 -6.19
CA ALA A 65 6.49 11.87 -6.90
C ALA A 65 6.38 12.03 -8.43
N MET A 66 5.17 12.12 -8.93
CA MET A 66 4.90 12.29 -10.37
C MET A 66 5.45 13.61 -10.89
N LEU A 67 5.18 14.72 -10.22
CA LEU A 67 5.65 16.05 -10.61
C LEU A 67 7.18 16.14 -10.63
N LEU A 68 7.85 15.56 -9.63
CA LEU A 68 9.31 15.53 -9.56
C LEU A 68 9.90 14.66 -10.67
N TYR A 69 9.29 13.50 -10.95
CA TYR A 69 9.73 12.65 -12.06
C TYR A 69 9.57 13.34 -13.42
N GLU A 70 8.45 14.03 -13.64
CA GLU A 70 8.24 14.83 -14.87
C GLU A 70 9.30 15.92 -15.03
N ALA A 71 9.69 16.61 -13.97
CA ALA A 71 10.73 17.62 -14.02
C ALA A 71 12.09 17.02 -14.43
N VAL A 72 12.41 15.84 -13.89
CA VAL A 72 13.61 15.07 -14.27
C VAL A 72 13.56 14.63 -15.72
N ALA A 73 12.43 14.04 -16.15
CA ALA A 73 12.25 13.53 -17.50
C ALA A 73 12.30 14.66 -18.57
N ALA A 74 11.80 15.84 -18.22
CA ALA A 74 11.83 17.03 -19.09
C ALA A 74 13.17 17.78 -19.06
N GLY A 75 14.16 17.32 -18.28
CA GLY A 75 15.47 17.98 -18.17
C GLY A 75 15.43 19.38 -17.53
N ARG A 76 14.43 19.65 -16.69
CA ARG A 76 14.22 20.94 -16.03
C ARG A 76 14.98 21.09 -14.70
N VAL A 77 15.87 20.16 -14.40
CA VAL A 77 16.64 20.11 -13.15
C VAL A 77 18.13 19.98 -13.45
N THR A 78 18.97 20.43 -12.55
CA THR A 78 20.41 20.23 -12.62
C THR A 78 20.80 18.75 -12.39
N ALA A 79 22.05 18.38 -12.70
CA ALA A 79 22.52 17.02 -12.50
C ALA A 79 22.43 16.57 -11.02
N ASP A 80 22.79 17.47 -10.10
CA ASP A 80 22.76 17.19 -8.67
C ASP A 80 21.32 17.08 -8.13
N GLU A 81 20.41 17.93 -8.61
CA GLU A 81 18.99 17.85 -8.28
C GLU A 81 18.37 16.57 -8.83
N ARG A 82 18.71 16.21 -10.07
CA ARG A 82 18.26 14.96 -10.68
C ARG A 82 18.64 13.75 -9.82
N GLN A 83 19.89 13.68 -9.36
CA GLN A 83 20.32 12.56 -8.52
C GLN A 83 19.56 12.51 -7.21
N ARG A 84 19.39 13.64 -6.51
CA ARG A 84 18.63 13.71 -5.25
C ARG A 84 17.17 13.31 -5.43
N ILE A 85 16.53 13.77 -6.51
CA ILE A 85 15.14 13.42 -6.81
C ILE A 85 15.02 11.93 -7.10
N LEU A 86 15.90 11.35 -7.90
CA LEU A 86 15.86 9.91 -8.21
C LEU A 86 16.10 9.04 -6.97
N ASP A 87 16.96 9.45 -6.07
CA ASP A 87 17.19 8.72 -4.81
C ASP A 87 15.97 8.80 -3.88
N ALA A 88 15.35 9.98 -3.75
CA ALA A 88 14.11 10.15 -3.01
C ALA A 88 12.93 9.34 -3.61
N LEU A 89 12.83 9.27 -4.94
CA LEU A 89 11.83 8.44 -5.63
C LEU A 89 12.05 6.95 -5.38
N ARG A 90 13.29 6.48 -5.37
CA ARG A 90 13.61 5.08 -5.05
C ARG A 90 13.24 4.74 -3.61
N GLU A 91 13.54 5.63 -2.68
CA GLU A 91 13.17 5.47 -1.27
C GLU A 91 11.65 5.40 -1.10
N TYR A 92 10.91 6.31 -1.73
CA TYR A 92 9.45 6.31 -1.73
C TYR A 92 8.85 5.02 -2.30
N CYS A 93 9.28 4.60 -3.49
CA CYS A 93 8.80 3.36 -4.11
C CYS A 93 9.21 2.11 -3.30
N GLY A 94 10.38 2.13 -2.68
CA GLY A 94 10.84 1.08 -1.78
C GLY A 94 9.95 0.95 -0.55
N MET A 95 9.52 2.08 0.03
CA MET A 95 8.59 2.10 1.16
C MET A 95 7.22 1.54 0.75
N ASP A 96 6.64 1.94 -0.38
CA ASP A 96 5.38 1.41 -0.88
C ASP A 96 5.43 -0.11 -1.07
N THR A 97 6.52 -0.61 -1.63
CA THR A 97 6.71 -2.05 -1.84
C THR A 97 6.84 -2.80 -0.51
N MET A 98 7.63 -2.28 0.41
CA MET A 98 7.81 -2.89 1.74
C MET A 98 6.51 -2.84 2.54
N ALA A 99 5.73 -1.78 2.43
CA ALA A 99 4.43 -1.66 3.07
C ALA A 99 3.47 -2.77 2.62
N LEU A 100 3.43 -3.10 1.33
CA LEU A 100 2.62 -4.21 0.82
C LEU A 100 3.05 -5.56 1.40
N VAL A 101 4.34 -5.82 1.51
CA VAL A 101 4.87 -7.06 2.11
C VAL A 101 4.44 -7.16 3.57
N LYS A 102 4.70 -6.13 4.36
CA LYS A 102 4.35 -6.09 5.79
C LYS A 102 2.85 -6.18 6.04
N LEU A 103 2.04 -5.52 5.21
CA LEU A 103 0.57 -5.63 5.29
C LEU A 103 0.08 -7.05 5.00
N LEU A 104 0.65 -7.71 3.99
CA LEU A 104 0.30 -9.10 3.69
C LEU A 104 0.64 -10.04 4.86
N GLU A 105 1.79 -9.85 5.49
CA GLU A 105 2.18 -10.59 6.69
C GLU A 105 1.19 -10.33 7.83
N ARG A 106 0.86 -9.06 8.10
CA ARG A 106 -0.10 -8.68 9.14
C ARG A 106 -1.51 -9.24 8.90
N PHE A 107 -1.98 -9.24 7.66
CA PHE A 107 -3.29 -9.84 7.34
C PHE A 107 -3.30 -11.35 7.55
N ARG A 108 -2.20 -12.05 7.33
CA ARG A 108 -2.08 -13.47 7.64
C ARG A 108 -2.15 -13.72 9.14
N GLU A 109 -1.43 -12.93 9.94
CA GLU A 109 -1.51 -12.99 11.40
C GLU A 109 -2.94 -12.78 11.90
N LEU A 110 -3.61 -11.71 11.45
CA LEU A 110 -4.98 -11.40 11.83
C LEU A 110 -5.98 -12.51 11.42
N ALA A 111 -5.75 -13.19 10.32
CA ALA A 111 -6.58 -14.31 9.89
C ALA A 111 -6.40 -15.57 10.76
N GLU A 112 -5.27 -15.68 11.46
CA GLU A 112 -4.95 -16.78 12.38
C GLU A 112 -5.38 -16.49 13.84
N GLU A 113 -5.61 -15.19 14.17
CA GLU A 113 -6.09 -14.79 15.49
C GLU A 113 -7.52 -15.32 15.72
N PRO A 114 -7.82 -16.01 16.84
CA PRO A 114 -9.18 -16.44 17.14
C PRO A 114 -10.09 -15.23 17.30
N ASN A 115 -11.26 -15.30 16.69
CA ASN A 115 -12.26 -14.21 16.71
C ASN A 115 -12.72 -13.99 18.17
N VAL A 116 -12.18 -12.97 18.85
CA VAL A 116 -12.49 -12.64 20.25
C VAL A 116 -13.93 -12.13 20.38
N GLU A 117 -14.50 -11.57 19.33
CA GLU A 117 -15.88 -11.02 19.35
C GLU A 117 -16.98 -12.08 19.51
N ALA A 118 -16.75 -13.35 19.16
CA ALA A 118 -17.72 -14.40 19.34
C ALA A 118 -17.90 -14.85 20.82
N SER A 119 -16.91 -14.54 21.67
CA SER A 119 -16.94 -14.87 23.09
C SER A 119 -17.70 -13.84 23.93
N ASP A 120 -17.58 -12.56 23.63
CA ASP A 120 -18.24 -11.48 24.38
C ASP A 120 -19.72 -11.33 24.03
N ALA A 121 -20.13 -11.67 22.80
CA ALA A 121 -21.55 -11.66 22.43
C ALA A 121 -22.37 -12.76 23.13
N MET A 122 -21.75 -13.86 23.54
CA MET A 122 -22.41 -14.90 24.34
C MET A 122 -22.50 -14.56 25.83
N ALA A 123 -21.65 -13.67 26.35
CA ALA A 123 -21.66 -13.28 27.76
C ALA A 123 -22.75 -12.24 28.12
N ILE A 124 -23.33 -11.54 27.14
CA ILE A 124 -24.37 -10.51 27.32
C ILE A 124 -25.79 -11.07 27.15
N GLY A 125 -25.96 -12.31 26.72
CA GLY A 125 -27.24 -12.90 26.33
C GLY A 125 -28.03 -13.62 27.42
N LEU A 126 -27.59 -13.69 28.68
CA LEU A 126 -28.29 -14.38 29.77
C LEU A 126 -28.35 -13.51 31.03
N GLY A 127 -29.14 -12.47 30.95
CA GLY A 127 -29.52 -11.66 32.10
C GLY A 127 -31.00 -11.26 31.99
N VAL A 128 -31.87 -12.23 32.20
CA VAL A 128 -33.30 -11.97 32.57
C VAL A 128 -33.52 -12.57 33.93
#